data_ef73c655e3f1eed3563cf745d473f901
#
_entry.id   ef73c655e3f1eed3563cf745d473f901
#
_cell.length_a   1.000
_cell.length_b   1.000
_cell.length_c   1.000
_cell.angle_alpha   90.00
_cell.angle_beta   90.00
_cell.angle_gamma   90.00
#
_symmetry.space_group_name_H-M   'P 1'
#
loop_
_entity.id
_entity.type
_entity.pdbx_description
1 polymer ?
#
loop_
_entity_poly.entity_id
_entity_poly.type
_entity_poly.pdbx_seq_one_letter_code
_entity_poly.pdbx_strand_id
1 'polypeptide(L)'
;MKLSTTTALRAASAPAATGVDMRLLEQLFDHTPDIAFFIKDAAGRYLAVNRSLLERHGLRDKAQMLGRRPSDVCPGDFGRIPAEQDAYVLRTGRPIIERLELQWYSPHKPVWCLTTKLPMRDAAGAVAGIIGMSKDVRSPVARQEISAGVAAALARLETGYADPLTPPELARIAQLSSARFARLIKRIFSITPIQLIAKTRIAAASRLLLRETPRSIAEIAHECGFYDHSAFTRAFRAVVGVTPMQFRAG
;
A
#
# COMPACT_ATOMS: atom_id res chain seq x y z
N MET A 1 -32.33 15.52 -63.12
CA MET A 1 -33.10 14.77 -62.11
C MET A 1 -32.14 14.46 -60.96
N LYS A 2 -32.17 15.28 -59.91
CA LYS A 2 -31.25 15.18 -58.75
C LYS A 2 -32.01 14.51 -57.62
N LEU A 3 -31.53 13.35 -57.17
CA LEU A 3 -31.97 12.71 -55.93
C LEU A 3 -30.94 12.94 -54.86
N SER A 4 -31.21 13.84 -53.96
CA SER A 4 -30.49 14.00 -52.69
C SER A 4 -31.10 13.06 -51.67
N THR A 5 -30.32 12.09 -51.21
CA THR A 5 -30.70 11.25 -50.08
C THR A 5 -29.82 11.66 -48.92
N THR A 6 -30.33 12.54 -48.08
CA THR A 6 -29.70 12.90 -46.80
C THR A 6 -30.10 11.85 -45.78
N THR A 7 -29.23 10.93 -45.47
CA THR A 7 -29.39 9.97 -44.37
C THR A 7 -29.07 10.71 -43.10
N ALA A 8 -30.10 11.08 -42.33
CA ALA A 8 -29.95 11.60 -40.98
C ALA A 8 -29.43 10.47 -40.08
N LEU A 9 -28.16 10.55 -39.67
CA LEU A 9 -27.68 9.76 -38.52
C LEU A 9 -28.48 10.17 -37.27
N ARG A 10 -29.33 9.26 -36.81
CA ARG A 10 -29.92 9.34 -35.47
C ARG A 10 -28.78 9.35 -34.46
N ALA A 11 -28.56 10.45 -33.78
CA ALA A 11 -27.73 10.51 -32.59
C ALA A 11 -28.31 9.50 -31.56
N ALA A 12 -27.61 8.40 -31.37
CA ALA A 12 -27.91 7.52 -30.26
C ALA A 12 -27.72 8.33 -28.97
N SER A 13 -28.80 8.50 -28.23
CA SER A 13 -28.74 9.10 -26.90
C SER A 13 -27.72 8.34 -26.06
N ALA A 14 -26.70 9.04 -25.56
CA ALA A 14 -25.76 8.45 -24.63
C ALA A 14 -26.57 7.81 -23.48
N PRO A 15 -26.23 6.57 -23.06
CA PRO A 15 -26.91 5.98 -21.93
C PRO A 15 -26.76 6.92 -20.72
N ALA A 16 -27.87 7.17 -20.03
CA ALA A 16 -27.86 7.93 -18.77
C ALA A 16 -26.71 7.37 -17.93
N ALA A 17 -25.85 8.24 -17.41
CA ALA A 17 -24.72 7.86 -16.60
C ALA A 17 -25.22 7.03 -15.41
N THR A 18 -25.21 5.71 -15.59
CA THR A 18 -25.48 4.76 -14.53
C THR A 18 -24.34 4.90 -13.54
N GLY A 19 -24.61 5.49 -12.37
CA GLY A 19 -23.65 5.54 -11.28
C GLY A 19 -23.11 4.13 -11.07
N VAL A 20 -21.79 3.96 -10.99
CA VAL A 20 -21.19 2.63 -10.76
C VAL A 20 -21.68 2.12 -9.42
N ASP A 21 -22.36 0.98 -9.43
CA ASP A 21 -22.84 0.35 -8.21
C ASP A 21 -21.62 -0.09 -7.36
N MET A 22 -21.53 0.40 -6.12
CA MET A 22 -20.48 0.05 -5.18
C MET A 22 -20.40 -1.46 -4.93
N ARG A 23 -21.55 -2.16 -4.97
CA ARG A 23 -21.63 -3.62 -4.82
C ARG A 23 -20.98 -4.35 -5.99
N LEU A 24 -21.10 -3.81 -7.19
CA LEU A 24 -20.47 -4.39 -8.37
C LEU A 24 -18.94 -4.28 -8.29
N LEU A 25 -18.43 -3.13 -7.83
CA LEU A 25 -16.99 -2.96 -7.58
C LEU A 25 -16.50 -3.90 -6.48
N GLU A 26 -17.25 -4.03 -5.40
CA GLU A 26 -16.94 -4.93 -4.30
C GLU A 26 -16.84 -6.40 -4.78
N GLN A 27 -17.84 -6.87 -5.55
CA GLN A 27 -17.82 -8.21 -6.16
C GLN A 27 -16.64 -8.39 -7.10
N LEU A 28 -16.33 -7.42 -7.95
CA LEU A 28 -15.19 -7.50 -8.85
C LEU A 28 -13.88 -7.68 -8.08
N PHE A 29 -13.69 -6.91 -7.01
CA PHE A 29 -12.49 -6.98 -6.19
C PHE A 29 -12.45 -8.19 -5.24
N ASP A 30 -13.55 -8.86 -4.97
CA ASP A 30 -13.57 -10.14 -4.23
C ASP A 30 -12.85 -11.26 -5.00
N HIS A 31 -12.69 -11.13 -6.33
CA HIS A 31 -11.92 -12.04 -7.17
C HIS A 31 -10.44 -11.65 -7.31
N THR A 32 -9.96 -10.67 -6.57
CA THR A 32 -8.56 -10.21 -6.60
C THR A 32 -7.91 -10.35 -5.21
N PRO A 33 -7.43 -11.55 -4.84
CA PRO A 33 -6.97 -11.85 -3.48
C PRO A 33 -5.77 -11.00 -3.03
N ASP A 34 -4.95 -10.49 -3.97
CA ASP A 34 -3.78 -9.68 -3.67
C ASP A 34 -4.10 -8.18 -3.50
N ILE A 35 -5.36 -7.80 -3.65
CA ILE A 35 -5.81 -6.42 -3.56
C ILE A 35 -6.85 -6.27 -2.45
N ALA A 36 -6.53 -5.48 -1.44
CA ALA A 36 -7.52 -4.98 -0.49
C ALA A 36 -8.18 -3.74 -1.08
N PHE A 37 -9.49 -3.80 -1.28
CA PHE A 37 -10.30 -2.72 -1.85
C PHE A 37 -11.25 -2.17 -0.80
N PHE A 38 -11.48 -0.84 -0.85
CA PHE A 38 -12.41 -0.17 0.04
C PHE A 38 -12.98 1.11 -0.58
N ILE A 39 -14.22 1.43 -0.16
CA ILE A 39 -14.86 2.73 -0.35
C ILE A 39 -15.21 3.26 1.04
N LYS A 40 -15.04 4.57 1.25
CA LYS A 40 -15.34 5.26 2.51
C LYS A 40 -16.12 6.54 2.25
N ASP A 41 -16.95 6.93 3.21
CA ASP A 41 -17.69 8.19 3.21
C ASP A 41 -16.80 9.41 3.55
N ALA A 42 -17.40 10.59 3.58
CA ALA A 42 -16.74 11.84 3.95
C ALA A 42 -16.26 11.88 5.42
N ALA A 43 -16.75 10.99 6.27
CA ALA A 43 -16.29 10.81 7.65
C ALA A 43 -15.18 9.76 7.78
N GLY A 44 -14.72 9.16 6.67
CA GLY A 44 -13.71 8.10 6.64
C GLY A 44 -14.21 6.72 7.10
N ARG A 45 -15.53 6.50 7.10
CA ARG A 45 -16.15 5.22 7.48
C ARG A 45 -16.29 4.31 6.27
N TYR A 46 -16.02 3.04 6.44
CA TYR A 46 -16.15 2.05 5.36
C TYR A 46 -17.59 1.92 4.88
N LEU A 47 -17.81 2.12 3.58
CA LEU A 47 -19.07 1.89 2.87
C LEU A 47 -19.07 0.56 2.10
N ALA A 48 -17.90 0.19 1.57
CA ALA A 48 -17.69 -1.07 0.87
C ALA A 48 -16.27 -1.60 1.13
N VAL A 49 -16.14 -2.92 1.23
CA VAL A 49 -14.86 -3.61 1.46
C VAL A 49 -14.88 -4.95 0.76
N ASN A 50 -13.78 -5.37 0.17
CA ASN A 50 -13.69 -6.70 -0.40
C ASN A 50 -13.21 -7.74 0.63
N ARG A 51 -13.30 -9.01 0.26
CA ARG A 51 -12.91 -10.15 1.08
C ARG A 51 -11.42 -10.09 1.49
N SER A 52 -10.54 -9.69 0.58
CA SER A 52 -9.10 -9.57 0.88
C SER A 52 -8.83 -8.57 2.01
N LEU A 53 -9.55 -7.45 2.08
CA LEU A 53 -9.40 -6.48 3.18
C LEU A 53 -9.86 -7.08 4.51
N LEU A 54 -10.95 -7.84 4.54
CA LEU A 54 -11.41 -8.55 5.76
C LEU A 54 -10.37 -9.53 6.26
N GLU A 55 -9.86 -10.38 5.37
CA GLU A 55 -8.86 -11.40 5.69
C GLU A 55 -7.57 -10.79 6.24
N ARG A 56 -7.17 -9.61 5.73
CA ARG A 56 -6.02 -8.85 6.27
C ARG A 56 -6.21 -8.42 7.72
N HIS A 57 -7.44 -8.15 8.13
CA HIS A 57 -7.76 -7.77 9.49
C HIS A 57 -8.24 -8.96 10.35
N GLY A 58 -8.19 -10.18 9.84
CA GLY A 58 -8.66 -11.39 10.54
C GLY A 58 -10.17 -11.41 10.77
N LEU A 59 -10.91 -10.63 9.99
CA LEU A 59 -12.35 -10.55 10.05
C LEU A 59 -13.00 -11.50 9.05
N ARG A 60 -14.22 -11.92 9.34
CA ARG A 60 -14.95 -12.86 8.48
C ARG A 60 -16.22 -12.28 7.88
N ASP A 61 -16.73 -11.20 8.51
CA ASP A 61 -17.98 -10.56 8.12
C ASP A 61 -17.74 -9.08 7.82
N LYS A 62 -18.23 -8.60 6.68
CA LYS A 62 -18.18 -7.20 6.26
C LYS A 62 -18.85 -6.27 7.25
N ALA A 63 -19.91 -6.72 7.93
CA ALA A 63 -20.59 -5.96 8.98
C ALA A 63 -19.66 -5.54 10.13
N GLN A 64 -18.55 -6.25 10.34
CA GLN A 64 -17.55 -5.90 11.34
C GLN A 64 -16.72 -4.66 10.96
N MET A 65 -16.71 -4.28 9.67
CA MET A 65 -15.99 -3.09 9.17
C MET A 65 -16.91 -1.96 8.73
N LEU A 66 -18.06 -2.29 8.13
CA LEU A 66 -18.96 -1.28 7.57
C LEU A 66 -19.41 -0.28 8.63
N GLY A 67 -19.45 1.00 8.28
CA GLY A 67 -19.79 2.11 9.18
C GLY A 67 -18.68 2.51 10.18
N ARG A 68 -17.57 1.78 10.24
CA ARG A 68 -16.44 2.04 11.13
C ARG A 68 -15.29 2.72 10.41
N ARG A 69 -14.43 3.41 11.15
CA ARG A 69 -13.16 3.98 10.66
C ARG A 69 -12.04 2.94 10.81
N PRO A 70 -10.90 3.12 10.10
CA PRO A 70 -9.74 2.25 10.30
C PRO A 70 -9.28 2.15 11.76
N SER A 71 -9.32 3.25 12.49
CA SER A 71 -8.96 3.29 13.92
C SER A 71 -9.91 2.51 14.81
N ASP A 72 -11.16 2.30 14.40
CA ASP A 72 -12.15 1.54 15.17
C ASP A 72 -12.04 0.04 14.90
N VAL A 73 -11.50 -0.33 13.72
CA VAL A 73 -11.28 -1.72 13.31
C VAL A 73 -9.92 -2.22 13.79
N CYS A 74 -8.88 -1.38 13.66
CA CYS A 74 -7.51 -1.64 14.11
C CYS A 74 -7.15 -0.65 15.21
N PRO A 75 -7.20 -1.04 16.49
CA PRO A 75 -6.78 -0.17 17.58
C PRO A 75 -5.28 0.11 17.52
N GLY A 76 -4.88 1.25 18.08
CA GLY A 76 -3.49 1.70 18.09
C GLY A 76 -3.04 2.31 16.75
N ASP A 77 -1.74 2.33 16.54
CA ASP A 77 -1.12 3.04 15.39
C ASP A 77 -1.41 2.40 14.04
N PHE A 78 -1.80 1.12 14.01
CA PHE A 78 -2.16 0.43 12.76
C PHE A 78 -3.47 0.91 12.15
N GLY A 79 -4.40 1.41 12.97
CA GLY A 79 -5.59 2.09 12.48
C GLY A 79 -5.36 3.58 12.28
N ARG A 80 -4.47 4.20 13.08
CA ARG A 80 -4.18 5.63 13.05
C ARG A 80 -3.59 6.09 11.71
N ILE A 81 -2.56 5.41 11.21
CA ILE A 81 -1.90 5.82 9.95
C ILE A 81 -2.87 5.82 8.76
N PRO A 82 -3.64 4.74 8.50
CA PRO A 82 -4.67 4.79 7.46
C PRO A 82 -5.71 5.88 7.68
N ALA A 83 -6.12 6.15 8.92
CA ALA A 83 -7.08 7.20 9.25
C ALA A 83 -6.52 8.61 8.99
N GLU A 84 -5.26 8.88 9.32
CA GLU A 84 -4.58 10.14 9.00
C GLU A 84 -4.46 10.38 7.50
N GLN A 85 -4.18 9.34 6.73
CA GLN A 85 -4.15 9.41 5.27
C GLN A 85 -5.53 9.70 4.68
N ASP A 86 -6.57 9.04 5.21
CA ASP A 86 -7.94 9.28 4.81
C ASP A 86 -8.32 10.75 5.09
N ALA A 87 -8.02 11.25 6.30
CA ALA A 87 -8.22 12.64 6.66
C ALA A 87 -7.47 13.62 5.75
N TYR A 88 -6.25 13.28 5.33
CA TYR A 88 -5.49 14.07 4.36
C TYR A 88 -6.22 14.14 3.00
N VAL A 89 -6.63 13.00 2.43
CA VAL A 89 -7.32 12.95 1.14
C VAL A 89 -8.66 13.69 1.21
N LEU A 90 -9.44 13.47 2.26
CA LEU A 90 -10.74 14.11 2.46
C LEU A 90 -10.63 15.63 2.59
N ARG A 91 -9.65 16.11 3.35
CA ARG A 91 -9.46 17.56 3.58
C ARG A 91 -8.88 18.28 2.37
N THR A 92 -7.92 17.65 1.67
CA THR A 92 -7.15 18.34 0.61
C THR A 92 -7.66 18.05 -0.79
N GLY A 93 -8.45 16.98 -0.98
CA GLY A 93 -8.84 16.48 -2.28
C GLY A 93 -7.66 15.99 -3.14
N ARG A 94 -6.47 15.82 -2.54
CA ARG A 94 -5.28 15.30 -3.22
C ARG A 94 -5.19 13.79 -3.06
N PRO A 95 -4.95 13.04 -4.14
CA PRO A 95 -4.85 11.59 -4.08
C PRO A 95 -3.53 11.16 -3.40
N ILE A 96 -3.53 9.95 -2.87
CA ILE A 96 -2.35 9.17 -2.56
C ILE A 96 -2.21 8.12 -3.65
N ILE A 97 -1.06 8.08 -4.33
CA ILE A 97 -0.83 7.17 -5.46
C ILE A 97 0.37 6.27 -5.14
N GLU A 98 0.15 4.95 -5.23
CA GLU A 98 1.17 3.90 -5.14
C GLU A 98 2.15 4.09 -3.96
N ARG A 99 1.62 4.54 -2.82
CA ARG A 99 2.42 4.71 -1.61
C ARG A 99 2.80 3.35 -1.05
N LEU A 100 4.10 3.09 -0.96
CA LEU A 100 4.59 1.86 -0.33
C LEU A 100 4.37 1.91 1.17
N GLU A 101 3.64 0.94 1.68
CA GLU A 101 3.25 0.83 3.08
C GLU A 101 3.46 -0.58 3.59
N LEU A 102 3.80 -0.68 4.88
CA LEU A 102 3.77 -1.94 5.59
C LEU A 102 2.38 -2.11 6.19
N GLN A 103 1.61 -3.03 5.67
CA GLN A 103 0.30 -3.40 6.17
C GLN A 103 0.38 -4.72 6.94
N TRP A 104 -0.61 -4.98 7.77
CA TRP A 104 -0.65 -6.17 8.62
C TRP A 104 -1.79 -7.08 8.19
N TYR A 105 -1.44 -8.36 7.93
CA TYR A 105 -2.42 -9.42 7.89
C TYR A 105 -2.57 -10.02 9.28
N SER A 106 -3.79 -10.33 9.68
CA SER A 106 -4.02 -11.06 10.92
C SER A 106 -3.60 -12.54 10.77
N PRO A 107 -3.01 -13.11 11.82
CA PRO A 107 -2.42 -12.45 12.96
C PRO A 107 -0.96 -12.06 12.68
N HIS A 108 -0.68 -10.78 12.72
CA HIS A 108 0.67 -10.22 12.79
C HIS A 108 1.64 -10.53 11.62
N LYS A 109 1.14 -10.76 10.40
CA LYS A 109 1.99 -10.97 9.24
C LYS A 109 2.19 -9.66 8.47
N PRO A 110 3.35 -9.00 8.56
CA PRO A 110 3.61 -7.77 7.82
C PRO A 110 3.75 -8.06 6.33
N VAL A 111 3.10 -7.25 5.51
CA VAL A 111 3.14 -7.32 4.06
C VAL A 111 3.34 -5.92 3.48
N TRP A 112 4.28 -5.80 2.56
CA TRP A 112 4.44 -4.59 1.78
C TRP A 112 3.32 -4.46 0.76
N CYS A 113 2.68 -3.29 0.74
CA CYS A 113 1.60 -2.97 -0.19
C CYS A 113 1.86 -1.63 -0.88
N LEU A 114 1.40 -1.50 -2.10
CA LEU A 114 1.23 -0.21 -2.77
C LEU A 114 -0.21 0.24 -2.57
N THR A 115 -0.37 1.33 -1.83
CA THR A 115 -1.69 1.90 -1.51
C THR A 115 -1.99 3.09 -2.40
N THR A 116 -3.15 3.05 -3.05
CA THR A 116 -3.73 4.17 -3.79
C THR A 116 -5.05 4.55 -3.16
N LYS A 117 -5.24 5.87 -2.91
CA LYS A 117 -6.47 6.46 -2.38
C LYS A 117 -6.85 7.65 -3.23
N LEU A 118 -8.02 7.62 -3.83
CA LEU A 118 -8.54 8.68 -4.68
C LEU A 118 -9.73 9.36 -3.99
N PRO A 119 -9.83 10.71 -4.04
CA PRO A 119 -11.01 11.40 -3.57
C PRO A 119 -12.20 11.13 -4.50
N MET A 120 -13.32 10.71 -3.96
CA MET A 120 -14.59 10.70 -4.66
C MET A 120 -15.24 12.08 -4.52
N ARG A 121 -15.84 12.57 -5.60
CA ARG A 121 -16.51 13.87 -5.63
C ARG A 121 -17.99 13.71 -5.93
N ASP A 122 -18.79 14.55 -5.30
CA ASP A 122 -20.20 14.69 -5.63
C ASP A 122 -20.43 15.52 -6.90
N ALA A 123 -21.67 15.68 -7.28
CA ALA A 123 -22.08 16.47 -8.45
C ALA A 123 -21.67 17.96 -8.36
N ALA A 124 -21.48 18.50 -7.15
CA ALA A 124 -21.00 19.86 -6.91
C ALA A 124 -19.46 19.96 -6.91
N GLY A 125 -18.74 18.83 -7.08
CA GLY A 125 -17.29 18.77 -7.09
C GLY A 125 -16.65 18.70 -5.69
N ALA A 126 -17.45 18.70 -4.62
CA ALA A 126 -16.96 18.56 -3.24
C ALA A 126 -16.51 17.12 -2.96
N VAL A 127 -15.52 16.95 -2.07
CA VAL A 127 -15.05 15.62 -1.70
C VAL A 127 -16.09 14.92 -0.82
N ALA A 128 -16.72 13.89 -1.36
CA ALA A 128 -17.79 13.11 -0.73
C ALA A 128 -17.29 11.79 -0.10
N GLY A 129 -16.04 11.41 -0.35
CA GLY A 129 -15.50 10.16 0.18
C GLY A 129 -14.17 9.77 -0.45
N ILE A 130 -13.79 8.52 -0.25
CA ILE A 130 -12.56 7.93 -0.77
C ILE A 130 -12.87 6.59 -1.41
N ILE A 131 -12.29 6.35 -2.58
CA ILE A 131 -12.12 5.00 -3.13
C ILE A 131 -10.64 4.66 -3.09
N GLY A 132 -10.30 3.44 -2.68
CA GLY A 132 -8.92 3.06 -2.58
C GLY A 132 -8.67 1.56 -2.64
N MET A 133 -7.41 1.25 -2.88
CA MET A 133 -6.91 -0.12 -2.86
C MET A 133 -5.50 -0.19 -2.29
N SER A 134 -5.17 -1.34 -1.71
CA SER A 134 -3.80 -1.70 -1.32
C SER A 134 -3.43 -3.02 -1.98
N LYS A 135 -2.48 -2.98 -2.91
CA LYS A 135 -1.99 -4.15 -3.65
C LYS A 135 -0.74 -4.71 -2.99
N ASP A 136 -0.73 -6.02 -2.76
CA ASP A 136 0.45 -6.70 -2.21
C ASP A 136 1.64 -6.66 -3.17
N VAL A 137 2.81 -6.30 -2.66
CA VAL A 137 4.06 -6.29 -3.43
C VAL A 137 4.65 -7.69 -3.63
N ARG A 138 4.01 -8.74 -3.06
CA ARG A 138 4.42 -10.13 -3.27
C ARG A 138 4.18 -10.65 -4.68
N SER A 139 3.19 -10.11 -5.35
CA SER A 139 3.05 -10.35 -6.78
C SER A 139 4.19 -9.58 -7.47
N PRO A 140 5.00 -10.19 -8.32
CA PRO A 140 6.00 -9.43 -9.06
C PRO A 140 5.25 -8.31 -9.76
N VAL A 141 5.54 -7.07 -9.33
CA VAL A 141 5.12 -5.88 -10.06
C VAL A 141 5.38 -6.20 -11.51
N ALA A 142 4.35 -6.22 -12.31
CA ALA A 142 4.24 -6.88 -13.59
C ALA A 142 5.61 -7.16 -14.22
N ARG A 143 6.00 -8.41 -14.31
CA ARG A 143 7.34 -8.84 -14.81
C ARG A 143 7.76 -8.19 -16.11
N GLN A 144 6.81 -7.53 -16.79
CA GLN A 144 7.01 -6.80 -18.03
C GLN A 144 7.64 -5.40 -17.88
N GLU A 145 7.59 -4.77 -16.69
CA GLU A 145 8.17 -3.43 -16.48
C GLU A 145 9.53 -3.42 -15.77
N ILE A 146 9.94 -4.54 -15.19
CA ILE A 146 11.19 -4.66 -14.44
C ILE A 146 12.17 -5.49 -15.24
N SER A 147 13.31 -4.90 -15.61
CA SER A 147 14.39 -5.67 -16.25
C SER A 147 14.90 -6.77 -15.31
N ALA A 148 15.44 -7.86 -15.89
CA ALA A 148 16.01 -8.96 -15.11
C ALA A 148 17.06 -8.48 -14.08
N GLY A 149 17.85 -7.47 -14.43
CA GLY A 149 18.84 -6.87 -13.52
C GLY A 149 18.17 -6.17 -12.32
N VAL A 150 17.08 -5.44 -12.52
CA VAL A 150 16.35 -4.81 -11.41
C VAL A 150 15.69 -5.88 -10.54
N ALA A 151 15.10 -6.90 -11.13
CA ALA A 151 14.54 -8.03 -10.39
C ALA A 151 15.62 -8.73 -9.53
N ALA A 152 16.84 -8.93 -10.07
CA ALA A 152 17.96 -9.47 -9.33
C ALA A 152 18.40 -8.58 -8.16
N ALA A 153 18.42 -7.24 -8.35
CA ALA A 153 18.75 -6.30 -7.28
C ALA A 153 17.72 -6.33 -6.14
N LEU A 154 16.43 -6.42 -6.47
CA LEU A 154 15.35 -6.53 -5.48
C LEU A 154 15.40 -7.87 -4.74
N ALA A 155 15.62 -8.98 -5.45
CA ALA A 155 15.81 -10.31 -4.84
C ALA A 155 17.03 -10.34 -3.91
N ARG A 156 18.16 -9.71 -4.31
CA ARG A 156 19.35 -9.58 -3.48
C ARG A 156 19.08 -8.79 -2.21
N LEU A 157 18.29 -7.72 -2.31
CA LEU A 157 17.89 -6.94 -1.14
C LEU A 157 16.97 -7.76 -0.22
N GLU A 158 16.05 -8.53 -0.77
CA GLU A 158 15.10 -9.33 0.02
C GLU A 158 15.79 -10.46 0.79
N THR A 159 16.76 -11.13 0.18
CA THR A 159 17.48 -12.27 0.79
C THR A 159 18.66 -11.85 1.64
N GLY A 160 19.29 -10.71 1.33
CA GLY A 160 20.50 -10.23 2.00
C GLY A 160 20.33 -8.83 2.63
N TYR A 161 19.16 -8.50 3.12
CA TYR A 161 18.88 -7.20 3.73
C TYR A 161 19.79 -6.84 4.91
N ALA A 162 20.29 -7.84 5.62
CA ALA A 162 21.22 -7.66 6.75
C ALA A 162 22.63 -7.22 6.33
N ASP A 163 23.03 -7.54 5.10
CA ASP A 163 24.33 -7.20 4.59
C ASP A 163 24.48 -5.68 4.41
N PRO A 164 25.72 -5.15 4.36
CA PRO A 164 25.97 -3.72 4.17
C PRO A 164 25.66 -3.25 2.74
N LEU A 165 24.42 -3.53 2.28
CA LEU A 165 23.96 -3.15 0.96
C LEU A 165 23.77 -1.64 0.86
N THR A 166 24.30 -1.08 -0.23
CA THR A 166 24.21 0.35 -0.57
C THR A 166 23.41 0.56 -1.87
N PRO A 167 22.80 1.76 -2.07
CA PRO A 167 22.15 2.07 -3.32
C PRO A 167 23.03 1.90 -4.58
N PRO A 168 24.34 2.27 -4.57
CA PRO A 168 25.23 2.00 -5.70
C PRO A 168 25.42 0.51 -5.99
N GLU A 169 25.50 -0.34 -4.98
CA GLU A 169 25.63 -1.78 -5.16
C GLU A 169 24.38 -2.40 -5.78
N LEU A 170 23.20 -1.99 -5.32
CA LEU A 170 21.94 -2.42 -5.93
C LEU A 170 21.83 -1.94 -7.38
N ALA A 171 22.27 -0.71 -7.68
CA ALA A 171 22.33 -0.19 -9.04
C ALA A 171 23.27 -1.01 -9.93
N ARG A 172 24.44 -1.41 -9.41
CA ARG A 172 25.39 -2.27 -10.11
C ARG A 172 24.79 -3.65 -10.44
N ILE A 173 24.11 -4.28 -9.47
CA ILE A 173 23.39 -5.56 -9.69
C ILE A 173 22.31 -5.37 -10.76
N ALA A 174 21.59 -4.23 -10.71
CA ALA A 174 20.56 -3.90 -11.68
C ALA A 174 21.12 -3.54 -13.08
N GLN A 175 22.45 -3.46 -13.24
CA GLN A 175 23.13 -3.01 -14.46
C GLN A 175 22.71 -1.60 -14.90
N LEU A 176 22.51 -0.73 -13.93
CA LEU A 176 22.11 0.67 -14.12
C LEU A 176 23.09 1.61 -13.43
N SER A 177 23.19 2.85 -13.93
CA SER A 177 23.80 3.90 -13.14
C SER A 177 22.98 4.21 -11.90
N SER A 178 23.62 4.68 -10.82
CA SER A 178 22.94 5.02 -9.56
C SER A 178 21.77 5.98 -9.77
N ALA A 179 21.94 6.98 -10.66
CA ALA A 179 20.89 7.94 -10.97
C ALA A 179 19.68 7.30 -11.69
N ARG A 180 19.94 6.40 -12.65
CA ARG A 180 18.85 5.68 -13.37
C ARG A 180 18.14 4.73 -12.41
N PHE A 181 18.88 4.00 -11.57
CA PHE A 181 18.30 3.12 -10.56
C PHE A 181 17.44 3.91 -9.56
N ALA A 182 17.95 5.03 -9.04
CA ALA A 182 17.19 5.87 -8.11
C ALA A 182 15.88 6.40 -8.72
N ARG A 183 15.92 6.89 -9.97
CA ARG A 183 14.70 7.32 -10.69
C ARG A 183 13.71 6.19 -10.90
N LEU A 184 14.21 5.00 -11.24
CA LEU A 184 13.37 3.82 -11.47
C LEU A 184 12.70 3.37 -10.16
N ILE A 185 13.46 3.23 -9.07
CA ILE A 185 12.92 2.87 -7.74
C ILE A 185 11.91 3.90 -7.27
N LYS A 186 12.19 5.19 -7.46
CA LYS A 186 11.24 6.25 -7.12
C LYS A 186 9.95 6.19 -7.95
N ARG A 187 10.06 5.83 -9.24
CA ARG A 187 8.89 5.66 -10.12
C ARG A 187 8.05 4.45 -9.71
N ILE A 188 8.69 3.30 -9.38
CA ILE A 188 7.99 2.05 -9.07
C ILE A 188 7.42 2.08 -7.64
N PHE A 189 8.22 2.52 -6.66
CA PHE A 189 7.89 2.40 -5.23
C PHE A 189 7.58 3.75 -4.56
N SER A 190 7.68 4.87 -5.28
CA SER A 190 7.52 6.24 -4.75
C SER A 190 8.47 6.61 -3.61
N ILE A 191 9.54 5.84 -3.42
CA ILE A 191 10.58 6.03 -2.38
C ILE A 191 11.97 5.99 -2.99
N THR A 192 12.95 6.47 -2.24
CA THR A 192 14.37 6.37 -2.64
C THR A 192 14.94 4.97 -2.39
N PRO A 193 16.04 4.56 -3.08
CA PRO A 193 16.69 3.26 -2.82
C PRO A 193 17.13 3.07 -1.36
N ILE A 194 17.58 4.13 -0.69
CA ILE A 194 17.96 4.05 0.73
C ILE A 194 16.73 3.81 1.62
N GLN A 195 15.60 4.43 1.30
CA GLN A 195 14.33 4.17 1.98
C GLN A 195 13.82 2.76 1.71
N LEU A 196 14.02 2.23 0.51
CA LEU A 196 13.67 0.85 0.17
C LEU A 196 14.47 -0.14 1.03
N ILE A 197 15.80 0.04 1.13
CA ILE A 197 16.66 -0.77 2.01
C ILE A 197 16.18 -0.71 3.45
N ALA A 198 15.99 0.50 3.99
CA ALA A 198 15.53 0.69 5.38
C ALA A 198 14.17 0.01 5.63
N LYS A 199 13.22 0.18 4.72
CA LYS A 199 11.88 -0.43 4.85
C LYS A 199 11.93 -1.96 4.78
N THR A 200 12.77 -2.54 3.93
CA THR A 200 12.97 -4.00 3.86
C THR A 200 13.56 -4.54 5.19
N ARG A 201 14.55 -3.85 5.75
CA ARG A 201 15.12 -4.19 7.07
C ARG A 201 14.08 -4.10 8.19
N ILE A 202 13.26 -3.06 8.19
CA ILE A 202 12.18 -2.89 9.17
C ILE A 202 11.13 -4.00 9.04
N ALA A 203 10.78 -4.40 7.81
CA ALA A 203 9.86 -5.53 7.58
C ALA A 203 10.43 -6.85 8.13
N ALA A 204 11.72 -7.09 7.98
CA ALA A 204 12.39 -8.26 8.56
C ALA A 204 12.39 -8.19 10.10
N ALA A 205 12.76 -7.03 10.67
CA ALA A 205 12.76 -6.82 12.11
C ALA A 205 11.37 -7.00 12.73
N SER A 206 10.32 -6.51 12.07
CA SER A 206 8.95 -6.69 12.53
C SER A 206 8.58 -8.17 12.66
N ARG A 207 8.99 -9.00 11.70
CA ARG A 207 8.77 -10.46 11.77
C ARG A 207 9.52 -11.12 12.94
N LEU A 208 10.73 -10.64 13.24
CA LEU A 208 11.54 -11.16 14.38
C LEU A 208 10.97 -10.72 15.72
N LEU A 209 10.49 -9.47 15.82
CA LEU A 209 9.89 -8.93 17.04
C LEU A 209 8.62 -9.66 17.47
N LEU A 210 7.87 -10.24 16.52
CA LEU A 210 6.63 -10.97 16.76
C LEU A 210 6.84 -12.46 17.09
N ARG A 211 8.06 -12.97 16.93
CA ARG A 211 8.37 -14.34 17.35
C ARG A 211 8.62 -14.32 18.84
N GLU A 212 8.13 -15.33 19.53
CA GLU A 212 8.56 -15.60 20.92
C GLU A 212 10.06 -15.94 20.89
N THR A 213 10.89 -14.96 21.19
CA THR A 213 12.34 -15.07 21.15
C THR A 213 12.93 -14.30 22.35
N PRO A 214 13.95 -14.84 23.02
CA PRO A 214 14.65 -14.15 24.09
C PRO A 214 15.53 -13.00 23.59
N ARG A 215 15.60 -12.77 22.26
CA ARG A 215 16.46 -11.72 21.67
C ARG A 215 16.05 -10.34 22.12
N SER A 216 17.03 -9.54 22.47
CA SER A 216 16.84 -8.11 22.77
C SER A 216 16.48 -7.32 21.49
N ILE A 217 15.94 -6.12 21.68
CA ILE A 217 15.67 -5.21 20.56
C ILE A 217 16.97 -4.83 19.83
N ALA A 218 18.08 -4.71 20.55
CA ALA A 218 19.38 -4.38 20.00
C ALA A 218 19.93 -5.52 19.11
N GLU A 219 19.81 -6.77 19.55
CA GLU A 219 20.21 -7.94 18.75
C GLU A 219 19.39 -8.03 17.47
N ILE A 220 18.09 -7.81 17.51
CA ILE A 220 17.23 -7.80 16.33
C ILE A 220 17.62 -6.64 15.38
N ALA A 221 17.93 -5.46 15.92
CA ALA A 221 18.39 -4.34 15.12
C ALA A 221 19.67 -4.70 14.33
N HIS A 222 20.65 -5.28 15.03
CA HIS A 222 21.91 -5.70 14.43
C HIS A 222 21.72 -6.82 13.39
N GLU A 223 20.91 -7.83 13.71
CA GLU A 223 20.56 -8.93 12.79
C GLU A 223 19.87 -8.42 11.53
N CYS A 224 19.16 -7.28 11.61
CA CYS A 224 18.53 -6.64 10.46
C CYS A 224 19.40 -5.60 9.76
N GLY A 225 20.70 -5.53 10.08
CA GLY A 225 21.67 -4.69 9.40
C GLY A 225 21.65 -3.22 9.84
N PHE A 226 21.11 -2.90 11.02
CA PHE A 226 21.24 -1.56 11.61
C PHE A 226 22.51 -1.49 12.45
N TYR A 227 23.24 -0.39 12.26
CA TYR A 227 24.49 -0.17 12.99
C TYR A 227 24.27 0.10 14.48
N ASP A 228 23.21 0.84 14.81
CA ASP A 228 22.89 1.19 16.19
C ASP A 228 21.38 1.10 16.49
N HIS A 229 21.06 0.90 17.75
CA HIS A 229 19.69 0.79 18.28
C HIS A 229 18.87 2.07 18.07
N SER A 230 19.50 3.26 18.15
CA SER A 230 18.81 4.54 18.02
C SER A 230 18.37 4.79 16.58
N ALA A 231 19.24 4.49 15.60
CA ALA A 231 18.92 4.56 14.18
C ALA A 231 17.80 3.58 13.84
N PHE A 232 17.87 2.34 14.37
CA PHE A 232 16.83 1.35 14.21
C PHE A 232 15.50 1.85 14.77
N THR A 233 15.47 2.32 16.02
CA THR A 233 14.25 2.78 16.70
C THR A 233 13.60 3.95 15.94
N ARG A 234 14.39 4.92 15.46
CA ARG A 234 13.88 6.02 14.65
C ARG A 234 13.29 5.53 13.32
N ALA A 235 14.02 4.67 12.60
CA ALA A 235 13.57 4.11 11.34
C ALA A 235 12.32 3.24 11.51
N PHE A 236 12.28 2.41 12.55
CA PHE A 236 11.15 1.56 12.87
C PHE A 236 9.90 2.40 13.17
N ARG A 237 10.02 3.41 14.06
CA ARG A 237 8.91 4.31 14.38
C ARG A 237 8.43 5.10 13.16
N ALA A 238 9.34 5.54 12.29
CA ALA A 238 8.98 6.25 11.06
C ALA A 238 8.20 5.38 10.07
N VAL A 239 8.45 4.07 10.03
CA VAL A 239 7.80 3.13 9.11
C VAL A 239 6.54 2.52 9.73
N VAL A 240 6.62 2.08 10.98
CA VAL A 240 5.58 1.31 11.67
C VAL A 240 4.64 2.20 12.49
N GLY A 241 5.13 3.36 12.97
CA GLY A 241 4.36 4.32 13.77
C GLY A 241 4.62 4.20 15.28
N VAL A 242 5.04 3.03 15.78
CA VAL A 242 5.38 2.74 17.18
C VAL A 242 6.84 2.37 17.32
N THR A 243 7.34 2.40 18.55
CA THR A 243 8.69 1.91 18.84
C THR A 243 8.74 0.36 18.75
N PRO A 244 9.93 -0.23 18.50
CA PRO A 244 10.10 -1.69 18.47
C PRO A 244 9.63 -2.36 19.77
N MET A 245 9.84 -1.72 20.92
CA MET A 245 9.43 -2.22 22.23
C MET A 245 7.90 -2.24 22.37
N GLN A 246 7.23 -1.15 22.00
CA GLN A 246 5.77 -1.08 22.00
C GLN A 246 5.16 -2.09 21.03
N PHE A 247 5.81 -2.28 19.86
CA PHE A 247 5.38 -3.22 18.86
C PHE A 247 5.49 -4.69 19.30
N ARG A 248 6.49 -5.02 20.13
CA ARG A 248 6.65 -6.38 20.71
C ARG A 248 5.63 -6.64 21.83
N ALA A 249 5.21 -5.61 22.54
CA ALA A 249 4.34 -5.74 23.71
C ALA A 249 2.85 -5.80 23.36
N GLY A 250 2.46 -5.42 22.13
CA GLY A 250 1.06 -5.34 21.74
C GLY A 250 0.69 -5.97 20.47
#